data_8167e27f6c803a50c43d0369eec2d61a
#
_entry.id   8167e27f6c803a50c43d0369eec2d61a
#
_cell.length_a   1.000
_cell.length_b   1.000
_cell.length_c   1.000
_cell.angle_alpha   90.00
_cell.angle_beta   90.00
_cell.angle_gamma   90.00
#
_symmetry.space_group_name_H-M   'P 1'
#
loop_
_entity.id
_entity.type
_entity.pdbx_description
1 polymer ?
#
loop_
_entity_poly.entity_id
_entity_poly.type
_entity_poly.pdbx_seq_one_letter_code
_entity_poly.pdbx_strand_id
1 'polypeptide(L)'
;MGSRAHRSHPWRDGRNHGAGVSRCLTVHRRRIIMGHSFGGAFVQLLLDAGFGTAGVSIDGAAVKGVWALPFSEIKATFPVLRNPANPHRAVPITETDFHYAFTNNLSLAESKPVYDRYAVPVSGRILFQGGFANVTPNAATSVNFANDQRAPLLFIAGGNDHILPPAVQRENYEKNARRSRAISAYRLFPGRSHYTCGEQGWEAVADFALDWALAPVAGDLGHG
;
A
#
# COMPACT_ATOMS: atom_id res chain seq x y z
N MET A 1 26.75 -8.30 46.24
CA MET A 1 25.82 -7.23 45.88
C MET A 1 26.21 -6.72 44.51
N GLY A 2 25.58 -7.23 43.46
CA GLY A 2 25.85 -6.87 42.06
C GLY A 2 24.61 -6.22 41.44
N SER A 3 24.69 -4.93 41.16
CA SER A 3 23.61 -4.18 40.52
C SER A 3 23.49 -4.60 39.04
N ARG A 4 22.35 -5.17 38.66
CA ARG A 4 22.01 -5.41 37.27
C ARG A 4 21.65 -4.07 36.61
N ALA A 5 22.50 -3.59 35.72
CA ALA A 5 22.19 -2.47 34.85
C ALA A 5 21.06 -2.88 33.91
N HIS A 6 19.91 -2.24 34.04
CA HIS A 6 18.81 -2.30 33.09
C HIS A 6 19.28 -1.68 31.76
N ARG A 7 19.53 -2.52 30.76
CA ARG A 7 19.72 -2.05 29.38
C ARG A 7 18.35 -1.56 28.86
N SER A 8 18.19 -0.25 28.76
CA SER A 8 17.05 0.36 28.10
C SER A 8 17.10 0.02 26.60
N HIS A 9 16.02 -0.59 26.10
CA HIS A 9 15.84 -0.88 24.68
C HIS A 9 15.72 0.43 23.91
N PRO A 10 16.46 0.65 22.79
CA PRO A 10 16.50 1.93 22.04
C PRO A 10 15.20 2.29 21.31
N TRP A 11 14.15 1.47 21.43
CA TRP A 11 12.87 1.62 20.72
C TRP A 11 11.74 2.22 21.58
N ARG A 12 12.02 2.75 22.77
CA ARG A 12 11.00 3.29 23.69
C ARG A 12 10.76 4.79 23.62
N ASP A 13 11.58 5.56 22.89
CA ASP A 13 11.42 7.00 22.84
C ASP A 13 10.76 7.41 21.51
N GLY A 14 9.44 7.70 21.55
CA GLY A 14 8.62 8.06 20.38
C GLY A 14 9.03 9.35 19.67
N ARG A 15 10.12 10.00 20.10
CA ARG A 15 10.69 11.22 19.49
C ARG A 15 11.78 10.96 18.46
N ASN A 16 12.29 9.73 18.35
CA ASN A 16 13.41 9.41 17.44
C ASN A 16 13.03 8.64 16.18
N HIS A 17 11.76 8.30 15.95
CA HIS A 17 11.35 7.58 14.74
C HIS A 17 11.48 8.43 13.46
N GLY A 18 11.34 9.76 13.55
CA GLY A 18 11.57 10.66 12.42
C GLY A 18 13.04 10.79 11.99
N ALA A 19 13.97 10.74 12.95
CA ALA A 19 15.37 11.01 12.69
C ALA A 19 16.10 9.87 11.96
N GLY A 20 15.73 8.60 12.22
CA GLY A 20 16.35 7.43 11.59
C GLY A 20 15.94 7.28 10.12
N VAL A 21 14.66 7.45 9.83
CA VAL A 21 14.12 7.44 8.46
C VAL A 21 14.58 8.69 7.71
N SER A 22 14.58 9.86 8.33
CA SER A 22 15.15 11.10 7.77
C SER A 22 16.61 10.94 7.37
N ARG A 23 17.46 10.35 8.20
CA ARG A 23 18.89 10.18 7.88
C ARG A 23 19.14 9.27 6.69
N CYS A 24 18.37 8.20 6.54
CA CYS A 24 18.48 7.29 5.38
C CYS A 24 18.00 7.98 4.08
N LEU A 25 17.05 8.91 4.17
CA LEU A 25 16.42 9.58 3.01
C LEU A 25 17.09 10.93 2.66
N THR A 26 17.81 11.56 3.59
CA THR A 26 18.49 12.85 3.36
C THR A 26 19.64 12.75 2.35
N VAL A 27 20.19 11.56 2.15
CA VAL A 27 21.34 11.37 1.25
C VAL A 27 20.94 11.40 -0.23
N HIS A 28 19.65 11.24 -0.59
CA HIS A 28 19.25 11.16 -2.01
C HIS A 28 17.85 11.75 -2.25
N ARG A 29 17.74 13.04 -2.45
CA ARG A 29 16.51 13.74 -2.88
C ARG A 29 16.00 13.36 -4.29
N ARG A 30 16.64 12.40 -4.98
CA ARG A 30 16.31 11.97 -6.36
C ARG A 30 15.86 10.52 -6.39
N ARG A 31 14.90 10.12 -5.55
CA ARG A 31 14.39 8.75 -5.55
C ARG A 31 12.94 8.71 -5.98
N ILE A 32 12.64 7.82 -6.92
CA ILE A 32 11.28 7.34 -7.17
C ILE A 32 10.93 6.36 -6.06
N ILE A 33 9.76 6.50 -5.47
CA ILE A 33 9.25 5.64 -4.40
C ILE A 33 8.10 4.83 -4.98
N MET A 34 8.23 3.50 -5.02
CA MET A 34 7.17 2.61 -5.49
C MET A 34 6.75 1.69 -4.34
N GLY A 35 5.47 1.38 -4.26
CA GLY A 35 4.94 0.50 -3.24
C GLY A 35 3.68 -0.22 -3.69
N HIS A 36 3.61 -1.52 -3.37
CA HIS A 36 2.49 -2.38 -3.65
C HIS A 36 1.66 -2.62 -2.37
N SER A 37 0.35 -2.74 -2.50
CA SER A 37 -0.56 -3.04 -1.38
C SER A 37 -0.45 -1.98 -0.26
N PHE A 38 -0.19 -2.34 0.99
CA PHE A 38 0.12 -1.37 2.05
C PHE A 38 1.30 -0.45 1.72
N GLY A 39 2.26 -0.94 0.92
CA GLY A 39 3.35 -0.11 0.40
C GLY A 39 2.85 1.07 -0.41
N GLY A 40 1.73 0.95 -1.12
CA GLY A 40 1.08 2.05 -1.85
C GLY A 40 0.53 3.15 -0.93
N ALA A 41 0.00 2.78 0.25
CA ALA A 41 -0.36 3.77 1.28
C ALA A 41 0.89 4.44 1.86
N PHE A 42 1.97 3.69 2.08
CA PHE A 42 3.24 4.28 2.55
C PHE A 42 3.86 5.23 1.53
N VAL A 43 3.72 4.97 0.22
CA VAL A 43 4.12 5.94 -0.81
C VAL A 43 3.42 7.27 -0.60
N GLN A 44 2.10 7.27 -0.40
CA GLN A 44 1.35 8.50 -0.15
C GLN A 44 1.84 9.25 1.09
N LEU A 45 2.07 8.54 2.21
CA LEU A 45 2.61 9.11 3.45
C LEU A 45 3.99 9.72 3.27
N LEU A 46 4.88 9.03 2.54
CA LEU A 46 6.25 9.51 2.30
C LEU A 46 6.26 10.75 1.40
N LEU A 47 5.44 10.78 0.33
CA LEU A 47 5.32 11.95 -0.53
C LEU A 47 4.71 13.14 0.22
N ASP A 48 3.71 12.91 1.06
CA ASP A 48 3.11 13.95 1.90
C ASP A 48 4.13 14.55 2.90
N ALA A 49 5.04 13.71 3.39
CA ALA A 49 6.16 14.15 4.24
C ALA A 49 7.32 14.77 3.45
N GLY A 50 7.21 14.97 2.13
CA GLY A 50 8.21 15.62 1.28
C GLY A 50 9.36 14.73 0.83
N PHE A 51 9.22 13.41 0.90
CA PHE A 51 10.23 12.47 0.40
C PHE A 51 9.95 12.07 -1.05
N GLY A 52 11.02 11.77 -1.80
CA GLY A 52 10.96 11.32 -3.19
C GLY A 52 10.77 12.43 -4.22
N THR A 53 10.96 12.09 -5.50
CA THR A 53 10.75 12.96 -6.67
C THR A 53 9.55 12.54 -7.50
N ALA A 54 9.09 11.30 -7.35
CA ALA A 54 7.84 10.76 -7.84
C ALA A 54 7.46 9.54 -7.00
N GLY A 55 6.18 9.21 -6.95
CA GLY A 55 5.66 8.01 -6.28
C GLY A 55 4.74 7.21 -7.15
N VAL A 56 4.76 5.88 -6.98
CA VAL A 56 3.84 4.94 -7.63
C VAL A 56 3.20 4.04 -6.58
N SER A 57 1.90 4.14 -6.43
CA SER A 57 1.06 3.27 -5.60
C SER A 57 0.45 2.19 -6.48
N ILE A 58 0.91 0.95 -6.36
CA ILE A 58 0.45 -0.20 -7.14
C ILE A 58 -0.51 -1.00 -6.27
N ASP A 59 -1.75 -1.17 -6.69
CA ASP A 59 -2.80 -1.86 -5.93
C ASP A 59 -2.77 -1.45 -4.45
N GLY A 60 -2.69 -0.12 -4.21
CA GLY A 60 -2.35 0.43 -2.90
C GLY A 60 -3.54 0.46 -1.94
N ALA A 61 -3.27 0.23 -0.67
CA ALA A 61 -4.28 0.30 0.38
C ALA A 61 -4.88 1.70 0.54
N ALA A 62 -6.12 1.74 1.03
CA ALA A 62 -6.81 2.97 1.37
C ALA A 62 -6.05 3.75 2.45
N VAL A 63 -5.88 5.06 2.23
CA VAL A 63 -5.48 5.97 3.30
C VAL A 63 -6.73 6.55 4.00
N LYS A 64 -6.56 7.13 5.19
CA LYS A 64 -7.69 7.75 5.90
C LYS A 64 -8.40 8.77 5.01
N GLY A 65 -9.72 8.66 4.97
CA GLY A 65 -10.58 9.48 4.12
C GLY A 65 -11.03 8.78 2.83
N VAL A 66 -10.44 7.65 2.44
CA VAL A 66 -10.94 6.78 1.38
C VAL A 66 -11.99 5.86 1.98
N TRP A 67 -13.19 5.82 1.40
CA TRP A 67 -14.34 5.10 1.92
C TRP A 67 -14.79 3.92 1.05
N ALA A 68 -14.21 3.77 -0.13
CA ALA A 68 -14.48 2.62 -0.98
C ALA A 68 -14.16 1.33 -0.20
N LEU A 69 -15.17 0.50 -0.02
CA LEU A 69 -15.08 -0.79 0.66
C LEU A 69 -15.85 -1.84 -0.14
N PRO A 70 -15.29 -2.31 -1.27
CA PRO A 70 -15.92 -3.30 -2.12
C PRO A 70 -16.13 -4.64 -1.39
N PHE A 71 -17.15 -5.39 -1.80
CA PHE A 71 -17.48 -6.68 -1.16
C PHE A 71 -16.33 -7.69 -1.22
N SER A 72 -15.56 -7.71 -2.30
CA SER A 72 -14.39 -8.59 -2.45
C SER A 72 -13.30 -8.28 -1.41
N GLU A 73 -13.05 -7.00 -1.11
CA GLU A 73 -12.13 -6.57 -0.06
C GLU A 73 -12.60 -7.04 1.32
N ILE A 74 -13.90 -6.88 1.63
CA ILE A 74 -14.48 -7.38 2.88
C ILE A 74 -14.27 -8.89 2.98
N LYS A 75 -14.58 -9.65 1.91
CA LYS A 75 -14.40 -11.10 1.89
C LYS A 75 -12.93 -11.50 2.05
N ALA A 76 -12.00 -10.82 1.39
CA ALA A 76 -10.58 -11.10 1.47
C ALA A 76 -9.97 -10.83 2.85
N THR A 77 -10.45 -9.77 3.54
CA THR A 77 -9.91 -9.35 4.85
C THR A 77 -10.65 -9.96 6.04
N PHE A 78 -11.88 -10.47 5.84
CA PHE A 78 -12.73 -11.01 6.89
C PHE A 78 -12.07 -12.11 7.74
N PRO A 79 -11.32 -13.09 7.19
CA PRO A 79 -10.65 -14.11 7.99
C PRO A 79 -9.78 -13.53 9.11
N VAL A 80 -9.16 -12.37 8.86
CA VAL A 80 -8.33 -11.69 9.86
C VAL A 80 -9.16 -10.77 10.76
N LEU A 81 -10.05 -9.97 10.19
CA LEU A 81 -10.79 -8.92 10.93
C LEU A 81 -11.89 -9.46 11.84
N ARG A 82 -12.41 -10.66 11.60
CA ARG A 82 -13.47 -11.29 12.41
C ARG A 82 -13.06 -11.61 13.86
N ASN A 83 -11.76 -11.71 14.13
CA ASN A 83 -11.25 -12.05 15.46
C ASN A 83 -10.59 -10.82 16.12
N PRO A 84 -11.18 -10.24 17.17
CA PRO A 84 -10.67 -9.04 17.83
C PRO A 84 -9.34 -9.23 18.56
N ALA A 85 -8.85 -10.46 18.72
CA ALA A 85 -7.52 -10.73 19.27
C ALA A 85 -6.38 -10.65 18.22
N ASN A 86 -6.72 -10.62 16.93
CA ASN A 86 -5.74 -10.63 15.84
C ASN A 86 -4.84 -9.38 15.76
N PRO A 87 -5.21 -8.17 16.23
CA PRO A 87 -4.29 -7.04 16.26
C PRO A 87 -2.98 -7.31 17.02
N HIS A 88 -2.99 -8.28 17.91
CA HIS A 88 -1.83 -8.64 18.74
C HIS A 88 -1.13 -9.93 18.31
N ARG A 89 -1.47 -10.45 17.12
CA ARG A 89 -1.00 -11.75 16.63
C ARG A 89 -0.43 -11.64 15.22
N ALA A 90 0.49 -12.53 14.89
CA ALA A 90 0.78 -12.90 13.51
C ALA A 90 -0.32 -13.86 13.04
N VAL A 91 -1.02 -13.49 11.96
CA VAL A 91 -2.15 -14.25 11.44
C VAL A 91 -1.74 -14.90 10.12
N PRO A 92 -1.71 -16.24 10.05
CA PRO A 92 -1.49 -16.93 8.78
C PRO A 92 -2.74 -16.82 7.90
N ILE A 93 -2.52 -16.77 6.60
CA ILE A 93 -3.59 -16.90 5.60
C ILE A 93 -3.63 -18.36 5.12
N THR A 94 -4.83 -18.90 4.87
CA THR A 94 -4.96 -20.23 4.26
C THR A 94 -4.64 -20.17 2.76
N GLU A 95 -4.28 -21.31 2.16
CA GLU A 95 -4.03 -21.39 0.71
C GLU A 95 -5.25 -20.93 -0.11
N THR A 96 -6.46 -21.32 0.30
CA THR A 96 -7.70 -20.93 -0.36
C THR A 96 -7.97 -19.42 -0.25
N ASP A 97 -7.76 -18.84 0.93
CA ASP A 97 -7.95 -17.40 1.11
C ASP A 97 -6.88 -16.59 0.36
N PHE A 98 -5.65 -17.11 0.32
CA PHE A 98 -4.55 -16.50 -0.45
C PHE A 98 -4.86 -16.52 -1.96
N HIS A 99 -5.30 -17.68 -2.48
CA HIS A 99 -5.70 -17.80 -3.88
C HIS A 99 -6.81 -16.79 -4.21
N TYR A 100 -7.85 -16.72 -3.38
CA TYR A 100 -8.95 -15.78 -3.59
C TYR A 100 -8.47 -14.30 -3.57
N ALA A 101 -7.63 -13.95 -2.60
CA ALA A 101 -7.25 -12.56 -2.34
C ALA A 101 -6.15 -12.05 -3.29
N PHE A 102 -5.14 -12.88 -3.58
CA PHE A 102 -3.91 -12.46 -4.25
C PHE A 102 -3.75 -13.03 -5.66
N THR A 103 -4.10 -14.29 -5.87
CA THR A 103 -3.74 -15.04 -7.08
C THR A 103 -4.96 -15.61 -7.81
N ASN A 104 -6.08 -14.91 -7.74
CA ASN A 104 -7.37 -15.33 -8.30
C ASN A 104 -7.38 -15.47 -9.84
N ASN A 105 -6.37 -14.96 -10.52
CA ASN A 105 -6.16 -15.16 -11.96
C ASN A 105 -5.41 -16.47 -12.30
N LEU A 106 -4.77 -17.10 -11.32
CA LEU A 106 -4.04 -18.35 -11.49
C LEU A 106 -4.96 -19.55 -11.21
N SER A 107 -4.62 -20.71 -11.74
CA SER A 107 -5.17 -21.96 -11.23
C SER A 107 -4.67 -22.25 -9.80
N LEU A 108 -5.34 -23.14 -9.06
CA LEU A 108 -4.87 -23.55 -7.73
C LEU A 108 -3.47 -24.17 -7.77
N ALA A 109 -3.15 -24.91 -8.85
CA ALA A 109 -1.84 -25.51 -9.03
C ALA A 109 -0.72 -24.45 -9.25
N GLU A 110 -1.01 -23.39 -9.98
CA GLU A 110 -0.08 -22.28 -10.20
C GLU A 110 0.02 -21.36 -8.97
N SER A 111 -1.07 -21.20 -8.23
CA SER A 111 -1.11 -20.42 -6.99
C SER A 111 -0.27 -21.05 -5.87
N LYS A 112 -0.23 -22.40 -5.81
CA LYS A 112 0.45 -23.13 -4.72
C LYS A 112 1.93 -22.76 -4.55
N PRO A 113 2.77 -22.72 -5.59
CA PRO A 113 4.17 -22.27 -5.45
C PRO A 113 4.30 -20.82 -4.98
N VAL A 114 3.39 -19.94 -5.40
CA VAL A 114 3.35 -18.53 -4.98
C VAL A 114 3.02 -18.45 -3.49
N TYR A 115 2.01 -19.22 -3.05
CA TYR A 115 1.64 -19.33 -1.64
C TYR A 115 2.80 -19.83 -0.79
N ASP A 116 3.43 -20.93 -1.17
CA ASP A 116 4.54 -21.55 -0.42
C ASP A 116 5.73 -20.59 -0.26
N ARG A 117 5.94 -19.71 -1.25
CA ARG A 117 7.04 -18.75 -1.24
C ARG A 117 6.74 -17.47 -0.46
N TYR A 118 5.53 -16.94 -0.55
CA TYR A 118 5.21 -15.58 -0.11
C TYR A 118 4.21 -15.48 1.03
N ALA A 119 3.44 -16.51 1.31
CA ALA A 119 2.45 -16.49 2.38
C ALA A 119 3.12 -16.64 3.75
N VAL A 120 3.59 -15.53 4.29
CA VAL A 120 4.11 -15.45 5.66
C VAL A 120 3.03 -14.90 6.60
N PRO A 121 2.97 -15.34 7.87
CA PRO A 121 2.06 -14.77 8.85
C PRO A 121 2.29 -13.27 8.99
N VAL A 122 1.25 -12.48 8.76
CA VAL A 122 1.31 -11.01 8.85
C VAL A 122 0.74 -10.49 10.16
N SER A 123 1.21 -9.34 10.61
CA SER A 123 0.63 -8.67 11.77
C SER A 123 -0.82 -8.26 11.48
N GLY A 124 -1.77 -8.83 12.21
CA GLY A 124 -3.17 -8.43 12.12
C GLY A 124 -3.38 -6.95 12.39
N ARG A 125 -2.50 -6.32 13.18
CA ARG A 125 -2.55 -4.89 13.51
C ARG A 125 -2.59 -3.99 12.27
N ILE A 126 -1.87 -4.34 11.21
CA ILE A 126 -1.84 -3.55 9.97
C ILE A 126 -3.23 -3.51 9.33
N LEU A 127 -3.92 -4.66 9.24
CA LEU A 127 -5.27 -4.73 8.67
C LEU A 127 -6.30 -3.99 9.55
N PHE A 128 -6.18 -4.08 10.89
CA PHE A 128 -7.03 -3.31 11.79
C PHE A 128 -6.78 -1.81 11.68
N GLN A 129 -5.53 -1.37 11.58
CA GLN A 129 -5.21 0.05 11.40
C GLN A 129 -5.71 0.59 10.06
N GLY A 130 -5.61 -0.18 8.98
CA GLY A 130 -6.16 0.18 7.67
C GLY A 130 -7.69 0.19 7.67
N GLY A 131 -8.32 -0.91 8.08
CA GLY A 131 -9.77 -1.08 8.04
C GLY A 131 -10.53 -0.10 8.93
N PHE A 132 -9.96 0.31 10.06
CA PHE A 132 -10.58 1.27 10.99
C PHE A 132 -10.00 2.69 10.89
N ALA A 133 -9.19 3.00 9.88
CA ALA A 133 -8.54 4.30 9.73
C ALA A 133 -9.54 5.46 9.73
N ASN A 134 -10.68 5.29 9.05
CA ASN A 134 -11.69 6.35 8.88
C ASN A 134 -12.39 6.74 10.17
N VAL A 135 -12.49 5.82 11.14
CA VAL A 135 -13.13 6.06 12.44
C VAL A 135 -12.10 6.27 13.55
N THR A 136 -10.80 6.17 13.23
CA THR A 136 -9.73 6.37 14.22
C THR A 136 -9.22 7.82 14.16
N PRO A 137 -9.34 8.60 15.23
CA PRO A 137 -8.68 9.90 15.32
C PRO A 137 -7.16 9.70 15.14
N ASN A 138 -6.49 10.57 14.38
CA ASN A 138 -5.04 10.51 14.14
C ASN A 138 -4.56 9.13 13.62
N ALA A 139 -5.32 8.54 12.68
CA ALA A 139 -4.94 7.28 12.06
C ALA A 139 -3.54 7.36 11.43
N ALA A 140 -2.76 6.27 11.54
CA ALA A 140 -1.41 6.20 11.00
C ALA A 140 -1.35 6.36 9.47
N THR A 141 -2.48 6.17 8.78
CA THR A 141 -2.63 6.33 7.33
C THR A 141 -3.16 7.72 6.93
N SER A 142 -3.13 8.71 7.83
CA SER A 142 -3.60 10.07 7.51
C SER A 142 -2.61 10.78 6.59
N VAL A 143 -3.11 11.35 5.48
CA VAL A 143 -2.37 12.16 4.52
C VAL A 143 -3.07 13.51 4.32
N ASN A 144 -2.32 14.54 3.99
CA ASN A 144 -2.88 15.82 3.57
C ASN A 144 -3.14 15.80 2.05
N PHE A 145 -4.36 15.48 1.65
CA PHE A 145 -4.75 15.47 0.24
C PHE A 145 -4.58 16.84 -0.46
N ALA A 146 -4.54 17.93 0.30
CA ALA A 146 -4.36 19.29 -0.23
C ALA A 146 -2.89 19.74 -0.29
N ASN A 147 -1.93 18.83 -0.12
CA ASN A 147 -0.52 19.13 -0.19
C ASN A 147 -0.06 19.38 -1.63
N ASP A 148 0.02 20.66 -2.03
CA ASP A 148 0.49 21.07 -3.35
C ASP A 148 2.02 20.90 -3.54
N GLN A 149 2.75 20.65 -2.46
CA GLN A 149 4.22 20.54 -2.49
C GLN A 149 4.72 19.10 -2.57
N ARG A 150 3.82 18.11 -2.50
CA ARG A 150 4.22 16.71 -2.68
C ARG A 150 4.70 16.44 -4.09
N ALA A 151 5.57 15.46 -4.23
CA ALA A 151 5.99 14.98 -5.55
C ALA A 151 4.81 14.34 -6.34
N PRO A 152 4.93 14.22 -7.67
CA PRO A 152 3.96 13.52 -8.52
C PRO A 152 3.64 12.10 -8.01
N LEU A 153 2.37 11.69 -8.15
CA LEU A 153 1.86 10.42 -7.63
C LEU A 153 0.99 9.71 -8.66
N LEU A 154 1.39 8.49 -9.03
CA LEU A 154 0.64 7.56 -9.88
C LEU A 154 -0.06 6.52 -9.02
N PHE A 155 -1.32 6.25 -9.36
CA PHE A 155 -2.11 5.15 -8.82
C PHE A 155 -2.33 4.11 -9.91
N ILE A 156 -1.80 2.92 -9.74
CA ILE A 156 -2.01 1.76 -10.62
C ILE A 156 -3.01 0.82 -9.93
N ALA A 157 -4.00 0.36 -10.69
CA ALA A 157 -5.00 -0.60 -10.22
C ALA A 157 -5.06 -1.84 -11.10
N GLY A 158 -5.05 -3.01 -10.48
CA GLY A 158 -5.37 -4.29 -11.11
C GLY A 158 -6.89 -4.49 -11.23
N GLY A 159 -7.39 -4.71 -12.45
CA GLY A 159 -8.84 -4.81 -12.71
C GLY A 159 -9.53 -5.99 -12.02
N ASN A 160 -8.78 -7.06 -11.77
CA ASN A 160 -9.25 -8.28 -11.09
C ASN A 160 -8.77 -8.38 -9.63
N ASP A 161 -8.27 -7.30 -9.06
CA ASP A 161 -7.84 -7.30 -7.65
C ASP A 161 -9.04 -7.48 -6.71
N HIS A 162 -9.00 -8.53 -5.90
CA HIS A 162 -10.06 -8.85 -4.93
C HIS A 162 -9.83 -8.22 -3.56
N ILE A 163 -8.57 -7.94 -3.19
CA ILE A 163 -8.25 -7.38 -1.87
C ILE A 163 -8.26 -5.85 -1.87
N LEU A 164 -7.77 -5.23 -2.94
CA LEU A 164 -7.79 -3.78 -3.14
C LEU A 164 -8.33 -3.43 -4.54
N PRO A 165 -9.64 -3.66 -4.77
CA PRO A 165 -10.26 -3.47 -6.07
C PRO A 165 -10.05 -2.06 -6.64
N PRO A 166 -10.18 -1.89 -7.97
CA PRO A 166 -9.94 -0.61 -8.66
C PRO A 166 -10.63 0.60 -8.04
N ALA A 167 -11.80 0.40 -7.41
CA ALA A 167 -12.55 1.48 -6.74
C ALA A 167 -11.75 2.13 -5.60
N VAL A 168 -10.94 1.36 -4.87
CA VAL A 168 -10.10 1.87 -3.77
C VAL A 168 -9.01 2.79 -4.33
N GLN A 169 -8.29 2.34 -5.37
CA GLN A 169 -7.26 3.14 -6.03
C GLN A 169 -7.85 4.34 -6.74
N ARG A 170 -9.02 4.20 -7.35
CA ARG A 170 -9.76 5.29 -8.00
C ARG A 170 -10.08 6.40 -6.99
N GLU A 171 -10.62 6.04 -5.82
CA GLU A 171 -10.95 7.04 -4.80
C GLU A 171 -9.70 7.69 -4.19
N ASN A 172 -8.61 6.93 -3.97
CA ASN A 172 -7.32 7.48 -3.58
C ASN A 172 -6.84 8.55 -4.58
N TYR A 173 -6.87 8.23 -5.88
CA TYR A 173 -6.51 9.15 -6.96
C TYR A 173 -7.41 10.40 -6.97
N GLU A 174 -8.74 10.22 -6.98
CA GLU A 174 -9.68 11.34 -7.07
C GLU A 174 -9.55 12.32 -5.91
N LYS A 175 -9.32 11.82 -4.69
CA LYS A 175 -9.12 12.69 -3.52
C LYS A 175 -7.86 13.54 -3.64
N ASN A 176 -6.78 12.95 -4.14
CA ASN A 176 -5.53 13.65 -4.39
C ASN A 176 -5.70 14.67 -5.54
N ALA A 177 -6.27 14.24 -6.68
CA ALA A 177 -6.42 15.07 -7.87
C ALA A 177 -7.38 16.26 -7.68
N ARG A 178 -8.45 16.08 -6.88
CA ARG A 178 -9.44 17.15 -6.64
C ARG A 178 -9.00 18.20 -5.62
N ARG A 179 -8.05 17.87 -4.74
CA ARG A 179 -7.70 18.71 -3.59
C ARG A 179 -6.32 19.35 -3.70
N SER A 180 -5.47 18.87 -4.60
CA SER A 180 -4.11 19.36 -4.77
C SER A 180 -3.81 19.65 -6.25
N ARG A 181 -2.98 20.67 -6.49
CA ARG A 181 -2.40 20.98 -7.80
C ARG A 181 -1.19 20.11 -8.13
N ALA A 182 -0.66 19.37 -7.16
CA ALA A 182 0.41 18.40 -7.41
C ALA A 182 -0.06 17.31 -8.36
N ILE A 183 0.79 16.92 -9.30
CA ILE A 183 0.46 15.94 -10.33
C ILE A 183 -0.04 14.64 -9.69
N SER A 184 -1.22 14.19 -10.11
CA SER A 184 -1.80 12.89 -9.79
C SER A 184 -2.24 12.21 -11.07
N ALA A 185 -1.99 10.91 -11.20
CA ALA A 185 -2.45 10.11 -12.32
C ALA A 185 -3.02 8.78 -11.86
N TYR A 186 -3.86 8.18 -12.68
CA TYR A 186 -4.46 6.87 -12.46
C TYR A 186 -4.34 6.02 -13.73
N ARG A 187 -4.01 4.74 -13.55
CA ARG A 187 -3.95 3.75 -14.63
C ARG A 187 -4.58 2.45 -14.19
N LEU A 188 -5.51 1.93 -14.99
CA LEU A 188 -6.09 0.60 -14.81
C LEU A 188 -5.41 -0.41 -15.74
N PHE A 189 -5.04 -1.56 -15.19
CA PHE A 189 -4.62 -2.76 -15.92
C PHE A 189 -5.73 -3.83 -15.78
N PRO A 190 -6.65 -3.97 -16.72
CA PRO A 190 -7.92 -4.68 -16.54
C PRO A 190 -7.81 -6.14 -16.12
N GLY A 191 -6.83 -6.85 -16.57
CA GLY A 191 -6.68 -8.29 -16.33
C GLY A 191 -5.82 -8.67 -15.11
N ARG A 192 -5.36 -7.71 -14.30
CA ARG A 192 -4.41 -7.98 -13.21
C ARG A 192 -5.11 -8.27 -11.89
N SER A 193 -4.62 -9.29 -11.15
CA SER A 193 -4.99 -9.55 -9.76
C SER A 193 -4.12 -8.74 -8.78
N HIS A 194 -4.31 -8.93 -7.48
CA HIS A 194 -3.41 -8.33 -6.48
C HIS A 194 -1.96 -8.81 -6.59
N TYR A 195 -1.71 -9.95 -7.25
CA TYR A 195 -0.36 -10.44 -7.55
C TYR A 195 0.27 -9.79 -8.78
N THR A 196 -0.17 -8.61 -9.16
CA THR A 196 0.23 -7.88 -10.38
C THR A 196 1.74 -7.77 -10.57
N CYS A 197 2.50 -7.67 -9.47
CA CYS A 197 3.96 -7.57 -9.50
C CYS A 197 4.68 -8.89 -9.78
N GLY A 198 3.97 -10.01 -9.86
CA GLY A 198 4.54 -11.34 -10.12
C GLY A 198 3.77 -12.16 -11.15
N GLU A 199 2.63 -11.68 -11.66
CA GLU A 199 1.92 -12.31 -12.76
C GLU A 199 2.69 -12.23 -14.08
N GLN A 200 2.44 -13.16 -14.99
CA GLN A 200 3.01 -13.10 -16.34
C GLN A 200 2.73 -11.73 -16.98
N GLY A 201 3.76 -11.10 -17.55
CA GLY A 201 3.70 -9.77 -18.15
C GLY A 201 3.69 -8.62 -17.10
N TRP A 202 4.16 -8.86 -15.86
CA TRP A 202 4.37 -7.83 -14.85
C TRP A 202 5.32 -6.72 -15.34
N GLU A 203 6.18 -7.02 -16.30
CA GLU A 203 7.12 -6.08 -16.91
C GLU A 203 6.40 -4.88 -17.51
N ALA A 204 5.25 -5.10 -18.16
CA ALA A 204 4.47 -4.00 -18.76
C ALA A 204 3.96 -3.01 -17.69
N VAL A 205 3.63 -3.49 -16.49
CA VAL A 205 3.24 -2.64 -15.36
C VAL A 205 4.46 -1.90 -14.80
N ALA A 206 5.60 -2.60 -14.68
CA ALA A 206 6.84 -2.03 -14.18
C ALA A 206 7.40 -0.95 -15.12
N ASP A 207 7.44 -1.22 -16.42
CA ASP A 207 7.91 -0.27 -17.45
C ASP A 207 7.01 0.97 -17.47
N PHE A 208 5.69 0.79 -17.49
CA PHE A 208 4.76 1.91 -17.41
C PHE A 208 4.95 2.76 -16.14
N ALA A 209 5.12 2.11 -14.99
CA ALA A 209 5.34 2.79 -13.72
C ALA A 209 6.64 3.61 -13.72
N LEU A 210 7.70 3.05 -14.28
CA LEU A 210 9.00 3.72 -14.39
C LEU A 210 8.98 4.88 -15.37
N ASP A 211 8.44 4.66 -16.57
CA ASP A 211 8.34 5.68 -17.62
C ASP A 211 7.53 6.87 -17.14
N TRP A 212 6.38 6.62 -16.51
CA TRP A 212 5.58 7.69 -15.94
C TRP A 212 6.32 8.42 -14.82
N ALA A 213 7.00 7.71 -13.95
CA ALA A 213 7.72 8.34 -12.82
C ALA A 213 8.90 9.21 -13.28
N LEU A 214 9.48 8.92 -14.45
CA LEU A 214 10.53 9.72 -15.08
C LEU A 214 10.00 10.96 -15.81
N ALA A 215 8.78 10.91 -16.34
CA ALA A 215 8.11 12.00 -17.05
C ALA A 215 6.61 12.11 -16.62
N PRO A 216 6.32 12.58 -15.38
CA PRO A 216 4.97 12.55 -14.86
C PRO A 216 3.99 13.43 -15.62
N VAL A 217 2.83 12.86 -15.97
CA VAL A 217 1.68 13.56 -16.54
C VAL A 217 0.44 13.34 -15.66
N ALA A 218 -0.43 14.37 -15.57
CA ALA A 218 -1.64 14.30 -14.77
C ALA A 218 -2.80 13.63 -15.53
N GLY A 219 -3.73 13.05 -14.80
CA GLY A 219 -5.02 12.62 -15.33
C GLY A 219 -5.30 11.13 -15.23
N ASP A 220 -6.46 10.73 -15.74
CA ASP A 220 -6.82 9.33 -15.96
C ASP A 220 -6.20 8.87 -17.29
N LEU A 221 -5.23 7.97 -17.20
CA LEU A 221 -4.45 7.50 -18.34
C LEU A 221 -5.09 6.29 -19.04
N GLY A 222 -6.35 6.00 -18.70
CA GLY A 222 -7.14 4.94 -19.32
C GLY A 222 -6.76 3.53 -18.88
N HIS A 223 -6.90 2.59 -19.81
CA HIS A 223 -6.64 1.16 -19.60
C HIS A 223 -5.35 0.73 -20.32
N GLY A 224 -4.57 -0.14 -19.67
CA GLY A 224 -3.36 -0.76 -20.21
C GLY A 224 -3.61 -2.15 -20.74
#